data_655c86186ed91f6c38b7f4c379ec5c59
#
_entry.id   655c86186ed91f6c38b7f4c379ec5c59
#
_cell.length_a   1.000
_cell.length_b   1.000
_cell.length_c   1.000
_cell.angle_alpha   90.00
_cell.angle_beta   90.00
_cell.angle_gamma   90.00
#
_symmetry.space_group_name_H-M   'P 1'
#
loop_
_entity.id
_entity.type
_entity.pdbx_description
1 polymer ?
#
loop_
_entity_poly.entity_id
_entity_poly.type
_entity_poly.pdbx_seq_one_letter_code
_entity_poly.pdbx_strand_id
1 'polypeptide(L)'
;MGHKLSWFCALGLLSACGCRPGGPYAPELLALTPRDLRGSPAPDPSQDQKQALIQAVRRALVAKRAPRPARVAALAPQLAGRQCRAHVTVADRGVVLAQGTSRFLPLPEAFAEAIHATLRAIAPKRPSLSGRWECLSIECELTGPAEQVPLAGTGRLPFEHYFEPGIHGYGLLSRLHWWEVRPSQAISIGWGSLRQPTLPVMVELLDLDARTGGAPDSARAYRFRSTHWWQRAVEAPTVQLVRGLVPVYVEDVDPELLDGMIERVGDYLMDRQQMVGLFTYEYLVGPDEYADHNNWVRQAGATWSLARYAAYTGFGDALEAWQRANSVWIRSTTPLAGVVGAGFIDTEDGSNKLGITALVLLALADGPRPEEYAAERDLLVTAILSIQQDDGQLLPNFPPAEPTGSQYYYPGEALLALAREYQLTQDQRIAHAFAKAHPYYVSFFEANPAPAFVPWQVQAHALMHALTGRQEYADFAFRMSDWLARKQIDREHTLWPDLIGGFASQRPGFASISTASYLEGFADALELARRVGDTRRAERYEHVIRSAARFVLQLIVKPEEAYFHARPAQSHWGVRSFLTDTRLRIDHVQHALIALMKTRKVLFGEPQPF
;
A
#
# COMPACT_ATOMS: atom_id res chain seq x y z
N MET A 1 34.91 -17.84 -5.87
CA MET A 1 33.77 -18.75 -6.10
C MET A 1 32.70 -18.33 -5.09
N GLY A 2 31.79 -17.47 -5.50
CA GLY A 2 30.78 -16.87 -4.63
C GLY A 2 29.45 -17.61 -4.78
N HIS A 3 28.92 -18.09 -3.68
CA HIS A 3 27.57 -18.61 -3.62
C HIS A 3 26.58 -17.43 -3.63
N LYS A 4 25.95 -17.18 -4.77
CA LYS A 4 24.70 -16.42 -4.85
C LYS A 4 23.60 -17.33 -4.30
N LEU A 5 23.19 -17.12 -3.04
CA LEU A 5 21.99 -17.75 -2.49
C LEU A 5 20.78 -17.10 -3.18
N SER A 6 20.08 -17.92 -3.94
CA SER A 6 18.87 -17.57 -4.65
C SER A 6 17.72 -17.39 -3.66
N TRP A 7 17.20 -16.19 -3.58
CA TRP A 7 16.03 -15.78 -2.79
C TRP A 7 14.69 -16.39 -3.25
N PHE A 8 14.72 -17.30 -4.24
CA PHE A 8 13.53 -17.80 -4.94
C PHE A 8 12.78 -18.95 -4.24
N CYS A 9 13.35 -19.61 -3.23
CA CYS A 9 12.68 -20.76 -2.60
C CYS A 9 11.63 -20.44 -1.51
N ALA A 10 11.53 -19.21 -1.02
CA ALA A 10 10.59 -18.87 0.05
C ALA A 10 9.18 -18.48 -0.43
N LEU A 11 8.98 -18.22 -1.71
CA LEU A 11 7.70 -17.76 -2.29
C LEU A 11 6.81 -18.86 -2.86
N GLY A 12 7.34 -20.08 -3.06
CA GLY A 12 6.63 -21.21 -3.66
C GLY A 12 5.78 -22.06 -2.71
N LEU A 13 5.89 -21.91 -1.39
CA LEU A 13 5.25 -22.80 -0.40
C LEU A 13 4.00 -22.24 0.28
N LEU A 14 3.43 -21.13 -0.18
CA LEU A 14 2.29 -20.45 0.45
C LEU A 14 0.93 -20.66 -0.23
N SER A 15 0.84 -21.52 -1.25
CA SER A 15 -0.46 -21.84 -1.88
C SER A 15 -1.14 -23.11 -1.34
N ALA A 16 -0.57 -23.79 -0.35
CA ALA A 16 -1.06 -25.08 0.12
C ALA A 16 -1.50 -25.13 1.60
N CYS A 17 -1.72 -24.00 2.27
CA CYS A 17 -2.36 -24.02 3.57
C CYS A 17 -3.82 -23.59 3.45
N GLY A 18 -4.71 -24.60 3.36
CA GLY A 18 -6.16 -24.47 3.50
C GLY A 18 -6.53 -24.00 4.91
N CYS A 19 -6.59 -22.68 5.12
CA CYS A 19 -7.15 -22.12 6.34
C CYS A 19 -8.67 -22.02 6.20
N ARG A 20 -9.39 -22.79 6.98
CA ARG A 20 -10.86 -22.68 7.16
C ARG A 20 -11.22 -21.26 7.60
N PRO A 21 -12.25 -20.62 7.03
CA PRO A 21 -12.76 -19.34 7.54
C PRO A 21 -13.48 -19.56 8.87
N GLY A 22 -13.17 -18.71 9.86
CA GLY A 22 -14.00 -18.57 11.06
C GLY A 22 -13.51 -19.31 12.31
N GLY A 23 -12.24 -19.10 12.72
CA GLY A 23 -11.88 -19.34 14.12
C GLY A 23 -12.17 -18.09 14.97
N PRO A 24 -12.83 -18.21 16.14
CA PRO A 24 -12.94 -17.09 17.07
C PRO A 24 -11.54 -16.64 17.50
N TYR A 25 -11.35 -15.32 17.64
CA TYR A 25 -10.16 -14.76 18.28
C TYR A 25 -9.88 -15.53 19.56
N ALA A 26 -8.63 -15.97 19.73
CA ALA A 26 -8.25 -16.64 20.96
C ALA A 26 -8.60 -15.72 22.15
N PRO A 27 -9.33 -16.19 23.15
CA PRO A 27 -9.75 -15.37 24.30
C PRO A 27 -8.59 -14.68 25.02
N GLU A 28 -7.37 -15.16 24.81
CA GLU A 28 -6.12 -14.66 25.37
C GLU A 28 -5.71 -13.27 24.83
N LEU A 29 -6.13 -12.89 23.60
CA LEU A 29 -5.90 -11.52 23.05
C LEU A 29 -6.71 -10.46 23.81
N LEU A 30 -7.88 -10.83 24.34
CA LEU A 30 -8.75 -9.94 25.10
C LEU A 30 -8.24 -9.70 26.54
N ALA A 31 -7.30 -10.51 27.04
CA ALA A 31 -6.73 -10.39 28.37
C ALA A 31 -5.49 -9.49 28.43
N LEU A 32 -4.95 -9.02 27.30
CA LEU A 32 -3.82 -8.11 27.27
C LEU A 32 -4.28 -6.66 27.44
N THR A 33 -3.60 -5.94 28.33
CA THR A 33 -3.87 -4.52 28.46
C THR A 33 -3.32 -3.74 27.25
N PRO A 34 -3.88 -2.57 26.89
CA PRO A 34 -3.30 -1.70 25.89
C PRO A 34 -1.82 -1.38 26.13
N ARG A 35 -1.37 -1.39 27.38
CA ARG A 35 0.04 -1.21 27.75
C ARG A 35 0.91 -2.39 27.32
N ASP A 36 0.42 -3.62 27.48
CA ASP A 36 1.14 -4.84 27.09
C ASP A 36 1.42 -4.90 25.58
N LEU A 37 0.52 -4.30 24.79
CA LEU A 37 0.63 -4.24 23.33
C LEU A 37 1.42 -3.02 22.83
N ARG A 38 1.31 -1.87 23.51
CA ARG A 38 1.94 -0.62 23.04
C ARG A 38 3.43 -0.52 23.34
N GLY A 39 3.89 -1.09 24.44
CA GLY A 39 5.25 -0.88 24.94
C GLY A 39 5.48 0.54 25.50
N SER A 40 6.64 0.72 26.15
CA SER A 40 7.02 2.01 26.72
C SER A 40 7.36 3.03 25.65
N PRO A 41 6.84 4.28 25.75
CA PRO A 41 7.10 5.31 24.75
C PRO A 41 8.55 5.79 24.76
N ALA A 42 9.11 6.05 23.59
CA ALA A 42 10.34 6.79 23.42
C ALA A 42 10.13 8.28 23.80
N PRO A 43 11.20 9.04 24.10
CA PRO A 43 11.11 10.49 24.16
C PRO A 43 10.60 11.04 22.82
N ASP A 44 9.64 11.96 22.89
CA ASP A 44 9.04 12.60 21.70
C ASP A 44 9.19 14.12 21.79
N PRO A 45 10.25 14.70 21.17
CA PRO A 45 10.41 16.14 21.06
C PRO A 45 9.28 16.78 20.25
N SER A 46 8.92 18.03 20.58
CA SER A 46 8.02 18.80 19.73
C SER A 46 8.62 19.03 18.33
N GLN A 47 7.82 19.49 17.37
CA GLN A 47 8.29 19.75 16.01
C GLN A 47 9.45 20.77 15.99
N ASP A 48 9.32 21.87 16.75
CA ASP A 48 10.37 22.88 16.85
C ASP A 48 11.65 22.32 17.48
N GLN A 49 11.52 21.43 18.47
CA GLN A 49 12.66 20.76 19.09
C GLN A 49 13.34 19.77 18.13
N LYS A 50 12.57 19.01 17.34
CA LYS A 50 13.11 18.14 16.28
C LYS A 50 13.92 18.95 15.27
N GLN A 51 13.38 20.10 14.83
CA GLN A 51 14.08 21.03 13.97
C GLN A 51 15.38 21.54 14.61
N ALA A 52 15.32 21.99 15.86
CA ALA A 52 16.48 22.51 16.59
C ALA A 52 17.58 21.44 16.80
N LEU A 53 17.18 20.19 17.06
CA LEU A 53 18.09 19.04 17.21
C LEU A 53 18.78 18.71 15.87
N ILE A 54 18.07 18.68 14.75
CA ILE A 54 18.68 18.49 13.41
C ILE A 54 19.66 19.63 13.08
N GLN A 55 19.31 20.87 13.39
CA GLN A 55 20.21 22.00 13.19
C GLN A 55 21.47 21.90 14.08
N ALA A 56 21.37 21.29 15.25
CA ALA A 56 22.55 21.00 16.07
C ALA A 56 23.48 19.98 15.40
N VAL A 57 22.92 18.92 14.76
CA VAL A 57 23.70 17.97 13.95
C VAL A 57 24.39 18.68 12.79
N ARG A 58 23.67 19.50 12.01
CA ARG A 58 24.24 20.23 10.87
C ARG A 58 25.40 21.15 11.30
N ARG A 59 25.20 21.92 12.36
CA ARG A 59 26.29 22.78 12.92
C ARG A 59 27.49 21.94 13.36
N ALA A 60 27.25 20.77 13.96
CA ALA A 60 28.33 19.88 14.40
C ALA A 60 29.12 19.31 13.20
N LEU A 61 28.45 18.95 12.10
CA LEU A 61 29.08 18.45 10.88
C LEU A 61 30.02 19.52 10.27
N VAL A 62 29.59 20.78 10.20
CA VAL A 62 30.38 21.90 9.70
C VAL A 62 31.53 22.22 10.65
N ALA A 63 31.23 22.39 11.94
CA ALA A 63 32.21 22.74 12.97
C ALA A 63 33.17 21.59 13.35
N LYS A 64 32.93 20.37 12.88
CA LYS A 64 33.69 19.15 13.22
C LYS A 64 33.75 18.86 14.73
N ARG A 65 32.72 19.31 15.45
CA ARG A 65 32.67 19.21 16.92
C ARG A 65 31.24 18.95 17.41
N ALA A 66 31.09 17.93 18.25
CA ALA A 66 29.82 17.64 18.90
C ALA A 66 29.41 18.75 19.88
N PRO A 67 28.13 19.04 20.08
CA PRO A 67 27.64 19.97 21.08
C PRO A 67 27.90 19.41 22.49
N ARG A 68 28.05 20.32 23.48
CA ARG A 68 28.05 19.91 24.91
C ARG A 68 26.62 19.48 25.30
N PRO A 69 26.45 18.48 26.19
CA PRO A 69 25.13 18.04 26.65
C PRO A 69 24.23 19.19 27.15
N ALA A 70 24.77 20.17 27.88
CA ALA A 70 24.02 21.33 28.34
C ALA A 70 23.39 22.17 27.21
N ARG A 71 24.01 22.22 26.02
CA ARG A 71 23.44 22.89 24.84
C ARG A 71 22.29 22.08 24.23
N VAL A 72 22.39 20.76 24.28
CA VAL A 72 21.31 19.86 23.84
C VAL A 72 20.12 19.95 24.81
N ALA A 73 20.41 19.96 26.13
CA ALA A 73 19.39 20.14 27.16
C ALA A 73 18.56 21.42 26.95
N ALA A 74 19.21 22.51 26.55
CA ALA A 74 18.52 23.77 26.25
C ALA A 74 17.58 23.70 25.04
N LEU A 75 17.76 22.73 24.11
CA LEU A 75 16.89 22.54 22.95
C LEU A 75 15.63 21.74 23.28
N ALA A 76 15.68 20.86 24.30
CA ALA A 76 14.54 20.04 24.71
C ALA A 76 14.51 19.88 26.26
N PRO A 77 14.31 20.97 27.02
CA PRO A 77 14.50 20.97 28.46
C PRO A 77 13.57 20.03 29.21
N GLN A 78 12.30 19.87 28.78
CA GLN A 78 11.34 18.96 29.41
C GLN A 78 11.67 17.48 29.18
N LEU A 79 12.57 17.14 28.25
CA LEU A 79 13.02 15.78 27.96
C LEU A 79 14.42 15.48 28.51
N ALA A 80 15.08 16.45 29.15
CA ALA A 80 16.48 16.31 29.57
C ALA A 80 16.73 15.11 30.51
N GLY A 81 15.77 14.77 31.36
CA GLY A 81 15.87 13.61 32.27
C GLY A 81 15.40 12.27 31.64
N ARG A 82 14.85 12.28 30.40
CA ARG A 82 14.33 11.07 29.77
C ARG A 82 15.47 10.20 29.25
N GLN A 83 15.49 8.95 29.67
CA GLN A 83 16.46 7.96 29.22
C GLN A 83 16.12 7.47 27.82
N CYS A 84 17.11 7.45 26.93
CA CYS A 84 16.99 6.95 25.58
C CYS A 84 18.34 6.53 25.00
N ARG A 85 18.29 5.85 23.86
CA ARG A 85 19.43 5.74 22.96
C ARG A 85 19.16 6.63 21.76
N ALA A 86 20.12 7.45 21.37
CA ALA A 86 20.02 8.33 20.23
C ALA A 86 20.80 7.75 19.04
N HIS A 87 20.22 7.89 17.85
CA HIS A 87 20.81 7.50 16.58
C HIS A 87 20.78 8.70 15.64
N VAL A 88 21.91 8.98 15.00
CA VAL A 88 22.06 10.04 14.01
C VAL A 88 22.66 9.44 12.76
N THR A 89 21.93 9.48 11.65
CA THR A 89 22.36 9.00 10.34
C THR A 89 22.55 10.19 9.41
N VAL A 90 23.64 10.21 8.65
CA VAL A 90 23.91 11.15 7.56
C VAL A 90 23.99 10.36 6.28
N ALA A 91 23.19 10.75 5.28
CA ALA A 91 23.16 10.06 3.99
C ALA A 91 23.19 11.05 2.83
N ASP A 92 23.61 10.56 1.66
CA ASP A 92 23.52 11.25 0.37
C ASP A 92 22.64 10.39 -0.55
N ARG A 93 21.45 10.89 -0.91
CA ARG A 93 20.49 10.20 -1.78
C ARG A 93 20.22 8.74 -1.35
N GLY A 94 19.88 8.56 -0.09
CA GLY A 94 19.57 7.24 0.48
C GLY A 94 20.80 6.38 0.85
N VAL A 95 21.99 6.74 0.36
CA VAL A 95 23.24 6.02 0.70
C VAL A 95 23.79 6.52 2.02
N VAL A 96 23.84 5.65 3.02
CA VAL A 96 24.36 5.99 4.36
C VAL A 96 25.87 6.30 4.28
N LEU A 97 26.23 7.52 4.63
CA LEU A 97 27.62 7.97 4.69
C LEU A 97 28.22 7.72 6.09
N ALA A 98 27.45 7.98 7.13
CA ALA A 98 27.85 7.79 8.51
C ALA A 98 26.63 7.59 9.39
N GLN A 99 26.84 6.80 10.44
CA GLN A 99 25.86 6.59 11.50
C GLN A 99 26.56 6.62 12.85
N GLY A 100 25.94 7.28 13.83
CA GLY A 100 26.37 7.30 15.21
C GLY A 100 25.25 6.87 16.13
N THR A 101 25.56 6.00 17.06
CA THR A 101 24.64 5.50 18.09
C THR A 101 25.24 5.79 19.47
N SER A 102 24.39 6.22 20.41
CA SER A 102 24.77 6.41 21.80
C SER A 102 24.55 5.15 22.63
N ARG A 103 25.07 5.16 23.83
CA ARG A 103 24.60 4.30 24.93
C ARG A 103 23.20 4.75 25.38
N PHE A 104 22.57 3.96 26.24
CA PHE A 104 21.31 4.33 26.87
C PHE A 104 21.60 5.32 28.02
N LEU A 105 21.27 6.59 27.80
CA LEU A 105 21.64 7.73 28.63
C LEU A 105 20.48 8.74 28.68
N PRO A 106 20.52 9.75 29.58
CA PRO A 106 19.65 10.91 29.46
C PRO A 106 19.77 11.54 28.07
N LEU A 107 18.68 12.07 27.53
CA LEU A 107 18.61 12.56 26.12
C LEU A 107 19.76 13.51 25.75
N PRO A 108 20.18 14.51 26.56
CA PRO A 108 21.23 15.42 26.15
C PRO A 108 22.57 14.72 25.93
N GLU A 109 22.94 13.80 26.84
CA GLU A 109 24.16 13.01 26.76
C GLU A 109 24.10 12.00 25.60
N ALA A 110 22.95 11.31 25.45
CA ALA A 110 22.72 10.37 24.36
C ALA A 110 22.87 11.06 23.01
N PHE A 111 22.22 12.20 22.82
CA PHE A 111 22.25 12.90 21.54
C PHE A 111 23.63 13.47 21.21
N ALA A 112 24.34 14.03 22.21
CA ALA A 112 25.71 14.51 22.04
C ALA A 112 26.68 13.35 21.70
N GLU A 113 26.52 12.19 22.35
CA GLU A 113 27.34 10.99 22.08
C GLU A 113 27.10 10.44 20.69
N ALA A 114 25.82 10.38 20.24
CA ALA A 114 25.47 9.94 18.89
C ALA A 114 26.07 10.86 17.81
N ILE A 115 26.00 12.19 18.01
CA ILE A 115 26.65 13.15 17.11
C ILE A 115 28.16 12.93 17.08
N HIS A 116 28.80 12.75 18.23
CA HIS A 116 30.24 12.49 18.29
C HIS A 116 30.63 11.21 17.52
N ALA A 117 29.87 10.14 17.67
CA ALA A 117 30.07 8.89 16.93
C ALA A 117 29.90 9.09 15.41
N THR A 118 28.88 9.84 15.00
CA THR A 118 28.65 10.22 13.58
C THR A 118 29.83 11.01 13.00
N LEU A 119 30.35 11.96 13.76
CA LEU A 119 31.51 12.78 13.33
C LEU A 119 32.76 11.94 13.12
N ARG A 120 33.00 10.93 13.96
CA ARG A 120 34.11 9.96 13.77
C ARG A 120 33.89 9.11 12.52
N ALA A 121 32.69 8.59 12.33
CA ALA A 121 32.35 7.73 11.19
C ALA A 121 32.44 8.45 9.85
N ILE A 122 32.07 9.75 9.79
CA ILE A 122 32.12 10.54 8.55
C ILE A 122 33.50 11.11 8.24
N ALA A 123 34.41 11.14 9.21
CA ALA A 123 35.72 11.77 9.07
C ALA A 123 36.52 11.34 7.83
N PRO A 124 36.60 10.03 7.48
CA PRO A 124 37.32 9.59 6.28
C PRO A 124 36.70 10.08 4.95
N LYS A 125 35.38 10.33 4.93
CA LYS A 125 34.62 10.73 3.73
C LYS A 125 34.59 12.25 3.53
N ARG A 126 35.03 13.04 4.49
CA ARG A 126 34.95 14.51 4.48
C ARG A 126 35.53 15.20 3.24
N PRO A 127 36.71 14.78 2.69
CA PRO A 127 37.27 15.43 1.51
C PRO A 127 36.31 15.40 0.30
N SER A 128 35.61 14.29 0.11
CA SER A 128 34.65 14.11 -0.99
C SER A 128 33.31 14.86 -0.79
N LEU A 129 33.06 15.37 0.42
CA LEU A 129 31.83 16.05 0.80
C LEU A 129 31.97 17.57 0.89
N SER A 130 33.14 18.13 0.55
CA SER A 130 33.39 19.58 0.58
C SER A 130 32.38 20.31 -0.30
N GLY A 131 31.71 21.32 0.28
CA GLY A 131 30.66 22.09 -0.40
C GLY A 131 29.29 21.39 -0.53
N ARG A 132 29.11 20.16 -0.04
CA ARG A 132 27.86 19.39 -0.19
C ARG A 132 27.08 19.16 1.11
N TRP A 133 27.53 19.71 2.23
CA TRP A 133 26.92 19.50 3.56
C TRP A 133 25.44 19.90 3.62
N GLU A 134 25.05 20.90 2.86
CA GLU A 134 23.66 21.40 2.82
C GLU A 134 22.70 20.43 2.13
N CYS A 135 23.22 19.66 1.17
CA CYS A 135 22.44 18.69 0.40
C CYS A 135 22.28 17.34 1.09
N LEU A 136 23.04 17.07 2.17
CA LEU A 136 22.96 15.79 2.86
C LEU A 136 21.68 15.68 3.67
N SER A 137 21.09 14.51 3.66
CA SER A 137 19.97 14.19 4.55
C SER A 137 20.47 13.82 5.95
N ILE A 138 19.67 14.19 6.94
CA ILE A 138 19.92 13.87 8.35
C ILE A 138 18.68 13.18 8.88
N GLU A 139 18.87 11.98 9.39
CA GLU A 139 17.89 11.18 10.10
C GLU A 139 18.27 11.13 11.59
N CYS A 140 17.29 11.32 12.44
CA CYS A 140 17.43 11.17 13.89
C CYS A 140 16.35 10.22 14.42
N GLU A 141 16.76 9.30 15.26
CA GLU A 141 15.82 8.37 15.91
C GLU A 141 16.20 8.24 17.40
N LEU A 142 15.20 8.39 18.27
CA LEU A 142 15.35 8.16 19.69
C LEU A 142 14.62 6.87 20.06
N THR A 143 15.35 5.89 20.61
CA THR A 143 14.73 4.65 21.08
C THR A 143 14.50 4.72 22.58
N GLY A 144 13.30 4.31 23.01
CA GLY A 144 12.90 4.23 24.41
C GLY A 144 13.44 2.98 25.12
N PRO A 145 12.99 2.74 26.36
CA PRO A 145 13.36 1.56 27.12
C PRO A 145 12.99 0.27 26.39
N ALA A 146 13.90 -0.70 26.44
CA ALA A 146 13.66 -2.03 25.93
C ALA A 146 12.87 -2.87 26.93
N GLU A 147 11.82 -3.52 26.47
CA GLU A 147 10.97 -4.43 27.22
C GLU A 147 11.20 -5.86 26.77
N GLN A 148 11.45 -6.76 27.72
CA GLN A 148 11.62 -8.17 27.40
C GLN A 148 10.28 -8.74 26.93
N VAL A 149 10.32 -9.51 25.84
CA VAL A 149 9.16 -10.24 25.31
C VAL A 149 9.42 -11.75 25.40
N PRO A 150 8.36 -12.57 25.61
CA PRO A 150 8.51 -14.01 25.63
C PRO A 150 9.02 -14.53 24.28
N LEU A 151 9.93 -15.48 24.30
CA LEU A 151 10.32 -16.24 23.12
C LEU A 151 9.21 -17.18 22.67
N ALA A 152 9.22 -17.59 21.40
CA ALA A 152 8.24 -18.50 20.84
C ALA A 152 8.02 -19.73 21.73
N GLY A 153 6.77 -20.04 22.04
CA GLY A 153 6.36 -21.19 22.87
C GLY A 153 6.37 -20.97 24.39
N THR A 154 6.83 -19.84 24.92
CA THR A 154 6.90 -19.56 26.37
C THR A 154 5.95 -18.47 26.83
N GLY A 155 5.33 -17.72 25.93
CA GLY A 155 4.43 -16.60 26.22
C GLY A 155 2.95 -16.94 25.98
N ARG A 156 2.06 -16.02 26.45
CA ARG A 156 0.60 -16.11 26.26
C ARG A 156 0.16 -15.95 24.79
N LEU A 157 1.04 -15.34 23.97
CA LEU A 157 0.80 -15.12 22.55
C LEU A 157 1.98 -15.63 21.72
N PRO A 158 1.77 -15.96 20.44
CA PRO A 158 2.86 -16.14 19.49
C PRO A 158 3.79 -14.92 19.47
N PHE A 159 5.08 -15.16 19.34
CA PHE A 159 6.14 -14.13 19.40
C PHE A 159 5.85 -12.90 18.54
N GLU A 160 5.33 -13.13 17.35
CA GLU A 160 4.96 -12.12 16.38
C GLU A 160 3.90 -11.10 16.84
N HIS A 161 3.02 -11.48 17.77
CA HIS A 161 1.97 -10.59 18.28
C HIS A 161 2.50 -9.53 19.25
N TYR A 162 3.74 -9.68 19.73
CA TYR A 162 4.38 -8.67 20.57
C TYR A 162 4.98 -7.51 19.78
N PHE A 163 5.08 -7.64 18.46
CA PHE A 163 5.71 -6.63 17.59
C PHE A 163 4.70 -6.05 16.61
N GLU A 164 4.63 -4.74 16.57
CA GLU A 164 3.90 -4.02 15.55
C GLU A 164 4.89 -3.52 14.50
N PRO A 165 4.79 -3.96 13.22
CA PRO A 165 5.74 -3.61 12.16
C PRO A 165 5.91 -2.10 12.00
N GLY A 166 7.16 -1.63 11.95
CA GLY A 166 7.50 -0.22 11.79
C GLY A 166 7.27 0.68 13.01
N ILE A 167 6.68 0.14 14.08
CA ILE A 167 6.50 0.83 15.38
C ILE A 167 7.48 0.29 16.42
N HIS A 168 7.62 -1.04 16.48
CA HIS A 168 8.54 -1.68 17.41
C HIS A 168 9.86 -2.02 16.70
N GLY A 169 10.96 -1.68 17.35
CA GLY A 169 12.26 -2.23 17.06
C GLY A 169 12.44 -3.57 17.78
N TYR A 170 13.39 -4.33 17.29
CA TYR A 170 13.75 -5.66 17.76
C TYR A 170 15.09 -5.62 18.48
N GLY A 171 15.14 -6.10 19.69
CA GLY A 171 16.37 -6.27 20.48
C GLY A 171 16.62 -7.73 20.77
N LEU A 172 17.88 -8.14 20.74
CA LEU A 172 18.31 -9.46 21.17
C LEU A 172 19.50 -9.31 22.12
N LEU A 173 19.40 -9.90 23.31
CA LEU A 173 20.49 -10.00 24.26
C LEU A 173 20.92 -11.45 24.35
N SER A 174 22.19 -11.73 24.00
CA SER A 174 22.80 -13.04 24.19
C SER A 174 24.11 -12.89 24.93
N ARG A 175 24.26 -13.56 26.06
CA ARG A 175 25.38 -13.37 27.00
C ARG A 175 25.52 -11.90 27.38
N LEU A 176 26.57 -11.21 26.94
CA LEU A 176 26.81 -9.78 27.21
C LEU A 176 26.68 -8.89 25.97
N HIS A 177 26.22 -9.46 24.85
CA HIS A 177 26.11 -8.74 23.58
C HIS A 177 24.66 -8.35 23.34
N TRP A 178 24.45 -7.09 22.96
CA TRP A 178 23.18 -6.51 22.57
C TRP A 178 23.18 -6.25 21.05
N TRP A 179 22.17 -6.77 20.37
CA TRP A 179 21.88 -6.47 18.97
C TRP A 179 20.52 -5.82 18.88
N GLU A 180 20.37 -4.89 17.96
CA GLU A 180 19.09 -4.25 17.73
C GLU A 180 18.87 -3.93 16.27
N VAL A 181 17.59 -3.99 15.86
CA VAL A 181 17.08 -3.45 14.60
C VAL A 181 16.01 -2.43 14.95
N ARG A 182 16.26 -1.18 14.60
CA ARG A 182 15.33 -0.08 14.87
C ARG A 182 14.12 -0.17 13.96
N PRO A 183 12.95 0.44 14.29
CA PRO A 183 11.78 0.50 13.41
C PRO A 183 12.11 1.01 12.01
N SER A 184 12.88 2.10 11.90
CA SER A 184 13.32 2.67 10.61
C SER A 184 14.17 1.70 9.78
N GLN A 185 15.08 0.99 10.43
CA GLN A 185 15.92 -0.03 9.78
C GLN A 185 15.09 -1.25 9.36
N ALA A 186 14.16 -1.70 10.19
CA ALA A 186 13.30 -2.84 9.87
C ALA A 186 12.53 -2.60 8.57
N ILE A 187 12.07 -1.37 8.33
CA ILE A 187 11.43 -0.99 7.07
C ILE A 187 12.43 -1.00 5.92
N SER A 188 13.60 -0.35 6.09
CA SER A 188 14.60 -0.22 5.01
C SER A 188 15.14 -1.56 4.51
N ILE A 189 15.24 -2.57 5.39
CA ILE A 189 15.67 -3.93 5.02
C ILE A 189 14.51 -4.86 4.64
N GLY A 190 13.28 -4.33 4.53
CA GLY A 190 12.11 -5.08 4.10
C GLY A 190 11.47 -5.97 5.19
N TRP A 191 11.87 -5.84 6.45
CA TRP A 191 11.27 -6.61 7.56
C TRP A 191 9.81 -6.23 7.81
N GLY A 192 9.40 -5.04 7.45
CA GLY A 192 8.00 -4.62 7.49
C GLY A 192 7.11 -5.42 6.54
N SER A 193 7.67 -5.97 5.45
CA SER A 193 6.98 -6.83 4.49
C SER A 193 7.08 -8.32 4.84
N LEU A 194 8.07 -8.70 5.64
CA LEU A 194 8.10 -10.04 6.23
C LEU A 194 6.99 -10.13 7.25
N ARG A 195 6.08 -11.05 7.00
CA ARG A 195 4.86 -11.23 7.81
C ARG A 195 5.15 -11.44 9.29
N GLN A 196 6.38 -11.79 9.67
CA GLN A 196 6.85 -11.94 11.07
C GLN A 196 8.33 -12.32 11.06
N PRO A 197 9.26 -11.52 11.60
CA PRO A 197 10.57 -12.03 11.89
C PRO A 197 10.44 -13.04 13.04
N THR A 198 10.60 -14.30 12.73
CA THR A 198 10.79 -15.33 13.76
C THR A 198 12.17 -15.18 14.38
N LEU A 199 12.37 -15.67 15.60
CA LEU A 199 13.71 -15.64 16.23
C LEU A 199 14.81 -16.23 15.32
N PRO A 200 14.61 -17.36 14.59
CA PRO A 200 15.59 -17.84 13.62
C PRO A 200 15.95 -16.82 12.54
N VAL A 201 14.97 -16.11 11.99
CA VAL A 201 15.20 -15.05 10.98
C VAL A 201 15.97 -13.88 11.58
N MET A 202 15.68 -13.49 12.83
CA MET A 202 16.45 -12.45 13.52
C MET A 202 17.90 -12.89 13.77
N VAL A 203 18.14 -14.13 14.15
CA VAL A 203 19.48 -14.70 14.36
C VAL A 203 20.27 -14.71 13.06
N GLU A 204 19.68 -15.18 11.97
CA GLU A 204 20.29 -15.24 10.64
C GLU A 204 20.64 -13.84 10.12
N LEU A 205 19.70 -12.90 10.15
CA LEU A 205 19.88 -11.55 9.62
C LEU A 205 20.84 -10.69 10.44
N LEU A 206 21.02 -10.99 11.72
CA LEU A 206 22.00 -10.33 12.57
C LEU A 206 23.39 -11.02 12.51
N ASP A 207 23.53 -12.06 11.67
CA ASP A 207 24.77 -12.84 11.52
C ASP A 207 25.32 -13.33 12.88
N LEU A 208 24.40 -13.76 13.75
CA LEU A 208 24.75 -14.13 15.13
C LEU A 208 25.52 -15.45 15.20
N ASP A 209 25.21 -16.41 14.34
CA ASP A 209 25.85 -17.71 14.31
C ASP A 209 27.34 -17.58 13.95
N ALA A 210 27.68 -16.71 12.97
CA ALA A 210 29.06 -16.46 12.58
C ALA A 210 29.87 -15.72 13.67
N ARG A 211 29.22 -14.87 14.47
CA ARG A 211 29.88 -14.05 15.50
C ARG A 211 29.92 -14.68 16.89
N THR A 212 29.02 -15.62 17.17
CA THR A 212 28.86 -16.17 18.54
C THR A 212 29.16 -17.67 18.64
N GLY A 213 29.36 -18.36 17.53
CA GLY A 213 29.70 -19.78 17.50
C GLY A 213 28.55 -20.73 17.86
N GLY A 214 27.33 -20.35 17.57
CA GLY A 214 26.13 -21.17 17.71
C GLY A 214 24.90 -20.44 18.21
N ALA A 215 23.70 -20.96 17.88
CA ALA A 215 22.43 -20.40 18.32
C ALA A 215 22.38 -20.34 19.88
N PRO A 216 22.09 -19.19 20.46
CA PRO A 216 22.21 -19.03 21.88
C PRO A 216 20.97 -19.57 22.61
N ASP A 217 21.06 -20.70 23.27
CA ASP A 217 20.01 -21.24 24.15
C ASP A 217 19.62 -20.24 25.29
N SER A 218 20.39 -19.17 25.45
CA SER A 218 20.19 -18.14 26.48
C SER A 218 19.81 -16.75 25.93
N ALA A 219 19.43 -16.64 24.64
CA ALA A 219 19.03 -15.36 24.07
C ALA A 219 17.71 -14.87 24.67
N ARG A 220 17.64 -13.56 24.94
CA ARG A 220 16.42 -12.89 25.38
C ARG A 220 16.00 -11.88 24.33
N ALA A 221 14.74 -11.93 23.94
CA ALA A 221 14.18 -10.99 22.98
C ALA A 221 13.58 -9.78 23.69
N TYR A 222 13.72 -8.64 23.07
CA TYR A 222 13.21 -7.36 23.55
C TYR A 222 12.53 -6.62 22.42
N ARG A 223 11.56 -5.78 22.78
CA ARG A 223 10.99 -4.76 21.90
C ARG A 223 11.23 -3.39 22.49
N PHE A 224 11.25 -2.38 21.64
CA PHE A 224 11.31 -0.99 22.06
C PHE A 224 10.59 -0.13 21.02
N ARG A 225 10.15 1.06 21.42
CA ARG A 225 9.57 2.05 20.51
C ARG A 225 10.59 3.11 20.19
N SER A 226 10.40 3.79 19.05
CA SER A 226 11.21 4.93 18.68
C SER A 226 10.37 6.14 18.28
N THR A 227 10.98 7.33 18.38
CA THR A 227 10.53 8.53 17.70
C THR A 227 11.53 8.83 16.61
N HIS A 228 11.04 8.91 15.37
CA HIS A 228 11.85 9.01 14.17
C HIS A 228 11.49 10.29 13.42
N TRP A 229 12.51 11.08 13.02
CA TRP A 229 12.34 12.25 12.17
C TRP A 229 13.53 12.43 11.25
N TRP A 230 13.28 13.13 10.16
CA TRP A 230 14.21 13.26 9.03
C TRP A 230 14.14 14.64 8.40
N GLN A 231 15.25 15.08 7.83
CA GLN A 231 15.36 16.27 7.01
C GLN A 231 16.21 15.98 5.78
N ARG A 232 15.65 16.18 4.59
CA ARG A 232 16.29 15.85 3.31
C ARG A 232 17.50 16.73 3.01
N ALA A 233 17.39 18.03 3.23
CA ALA A 233 18.42 19.05 2.99
C ALA A 233 18.23 20.21 3.97
N VAL A 234 19.15 21.16 4.02
CA VAL A 234 19.11 22.28 4.99
C VAL A 234 17.83 23.12 4.84
N GLU A 235 17.39 23.36 3.60
CA GLU A 235 16.18 24.14 3.29
C GLU A 235 14.88 23.33 3.36
N ALA A 236 14.98 21.99 3.48
CA ALA A 236 13.80 21.16 3.55
C ALA A 236 13.20 21.19 4.97
N PRO A 237 11.87 20.99 5.11
CA PRO A 237 11.26 20.86 6.43
C PRO A 237 11.79 19.62 7.15
N THR A 238 11.82 19.70 8.49
CA THR A 238 12.01 18.52 9.35
C THR A 238 10.67 17.81 9.49
N VAL A 239 10.63 16.53 9.14
CA VAL A 239 9.40 15.74 9.12
C VAL A 239 9.49 14.61 10.14
N GLN A 240 8.44 14.46 10.96
CA GLN A 240 8.30 13.27 11.80
C GLN A 240 7.74 12.13 10.94
N LEU A 241 8.30 10.93 11.14
CA LEU A 241 7.85 9.73 10.44
C LEU A 241 7.25 8.73 11.45
N VAL A 242 6.10 8.16 11.08
CA VAL A 242 5.46 7.03 11.79
C VAL A 242 5.50 5.84 10.84
N ARG A 243 6.07 4.73 11.24
CA ARG A 243 6.38 3.60 10.33
C ARG A 243 7.18 4.03 9.08
N GLY A 244 8.01 5.05 9.18
CA GLY A 244 8.72 5.61 8.03
C GLY A 244 7.86 6.44 7.06
N LEU A 245 6.62 6.78 7.43
CA LEU A 245 5.65 7.51 6.63
C LEU A 245 5.32 8.87 7.24
N VAL A 246 5.01 9.84 6.39
CA VAL A 246 4.40 11.10 6.80
C VAL A 246 2.93 10.82 7.15
N PRO A 247 2.50 11.07 8.39
CA PRO A 247 1.10 10.89 8.78
C PRO A 247 0.16 11.76 7.92
N VAL A 248 -1.00 11.20 7.58
CA VAL A 248 -2.11 11.92 6.95
C VAL A 248 -3.30 11.86 7.89
N TYR A 249 -4.00 12.96 8.09
CA TYR A 249 -5.19 13.05 8.92
C TYR A 249 -6.46 13.14 8.07
N VAL A 250 -7.62 12.87 8.65
CA VAL A 250 -8.90 12.93 7.92
C VAL A 250 -9.19 14.36 7.46
N GLU A 251 -8.76 15.33 8.25
CA GLU A 251 -8.90 16.76 8.00
C GLU A 251 -8.06 17.22 6.80
N ASP A 252 -6.99 16.51 6.46
CA ASP A 252 -6.14 16.79 5.31
C ASP A 252 -6.79 16.39 3.98
N VAL A 253 -7.87 15.59 4.03
CA VAL A 253 -8.56 15.10 2.82
C VAL A 253 -9.43 16.21 2.25
N ASP A 254 -8.84 17.03 1.41
CA ASP A 254 -9.45 18.16 0.73
C ASP A 254 -9.27 18.08 -0.80
N PRO A 255 -9.90 18.95 -1.58
CA PRO A 255 -9.77 18.96 -3.04
C PRO A 255 -8.32 19.14 -3.53
N GLU A 256 -7.57 20.06 -2.92
CA GLU A 256 -6.21 20.42 -3.35
C GLU A 256 -5.25 19.23 -3.16
N LEU A 257 -5.29 18.57 -2.02
CA LEU A 257 -4.49 17.38 -1.77
C LEU A 257 -4.86 16.25 -2.73
N LEU A 258 -6.17 16.02 -2.95
CA LEU A 258 -6.62 14.95 -3.85
C LEU A 258 -6.19 15.23 -5.30
N ASP A 259 -6.43 16.44 -5.81
CA ASP A 259 -6.06 16.81 -7.18
C ASP A 259 -4.55 16.69 -7.38
N GLY A 260 -3.73 17.20 -6.45
CA GLY A 260 -2.28 17.06 -6.50
C GLY A 260 -1.78 15.61 -6.41
N MET A 261 -2.47 14.73 -5.66
CA MET A 261 -2.08 13.31 -5.59
C MET A 261 -2.54 12.53 -6.82
N ILE A 262 -3.71 12.84 -7.38
CA ILE A 262 -4.19 12.23 -8.64
C ILE A 262 -3.19 12.51 -9.76
N GLU A 263 -2.77 13.77 -9.94
CA GLU A 263 -1.78 14.16 -10.95
C GLU A 263 -0.48 13.37 -10.77
N ARG A 264 0.11 13.41 -9.58
CA ARG A 264 1.41 12.78 -9.30
C ARG A 264 1.39 11.25 -9.42
N VAL A 265 0.30 10.59 -9.00
CA VAL A 265 0.14 9.13 -9.14
C VAL A 265 -0.11 8.76 -10.60
N GLY A 266 -0.83 9.60 -11.35
CA GLY A 266 -1.00 9.46 -12.79
C GLY A 266 0.32 9.58 -13.56
N ASP A 267 1.12 10.59 -13.23
CA ASP A 267 2.47 10.79 -13.80
C ASP A 267 3.38 9.60 -13.48
N TYR A 268 3.35 9.10 -12.23
CA TYR A 268 4.09 7.89 -11.86
C TYR A 268 3.70 6.70 -12.73
N LEU A 269 2.39 6.50 -13.00
CA LEU A 269 1.94 5.41 -13.86
C LEU A 269 2.46 5.57 -15.30
N MET A 270 2.39 6.78 -15.86
CA MET A 270 2.93 7.09 -17.20
C MET A 270 4.44 6.84 -17.28
N ASP A 271 5.20 7.25 -16.25
CA ASP A 271 6.65 7.01 -16.16
C ASP A 271 7.02 5.52 -16.09
N ARG A 272 6.10 4.65 -15.67
CA ARG A 272 6.30 3.19 -15.68
C ARG A 272 5.94 2.56 -17.02
N GLN A 273 5.34 3.30 -17.94
CA GLN A 273 5.01 2.75 -19.25
C GLN A 273 6.26 2.57 -20.12
N GLN A 274 6.43 1.40 -20.66
CA GLN A 274 7.48 1.06 -21.61
C GLN A 274 7.07 1.49 -23.04
N MET A 275 8.03 1.62 -23.93
CA MET A 275 7.77 1.99 -25.33
C MET A 275 6.83 1.02 -26.06
N VAL A 276 6.81 -0.24 -25.65
CA VAL A 276 5.90 -1.27 -26.19
C VAL A 276 4.43 -1.09 -25.77
N GLY A 277 4.17 -0.20 -24.79
CA GLY A 277 2.81 0.12 -24.31
C GLY A 277 2.43 -0.55 -22.99
N LEU A 278 3.13 -1.58 -22.55
CA LEU A 278 2.97 -2.20 -21.25
C LEU A 278 3.72 -1.44 -20.16
N PHE A 279 3.46 -1.77 -18.89
CA PHE A 279 4.07 -1.09 -17.76
C PHE A 279 5.16 -1.96 -17.10
N THR A 280 6.19 -1.32 -16.55
CA THR A 280 7.10 -1.98 -15.61
C THR A 280 6.29 -2.42 -14.37
N TYR A 281 6.24 -3.73 -14.13
CA TYR A 281 5.27 -4.34 -13.23
C TYR A 281 5.46 -3.96 -11.77
N GLU A 282 6.69 -4.08 -11.24
CA GLU A 282 6.99 -3.88 -9.82
C GLU A 282 8.40 -3.31 -9.65
N TYR A 283 8.54 -2.34 -8.74
CA TYR A 283 9.82 -1.81 -8.30
C TYR A 283 10.06 -2.15 -6.83
N LEU A 284 11.21 -2.73 -6.53
CA LEU A 284 11.66 -3.14 -5.21
C LEU A 284 12.59 -2.08 -4.65
N VAL A 285 12.10 -1.23 -3.75
CA VAL A 285 12.84 -0.07 -3.25
C VAL A 285 14.10 -0.45 -2.48
N GLY A 286 14.03 -1.51 -1.64
CA GLY A 286 15.16 -1.94 -0.81
C GLY A 286 16.39 -2.36 -1.63
N PRO A 287 16.29 -3.35 -2.53
CA PRO A 287 17.38 -3.75 -3.40
C PRO A 287 17.64 -2.81 -4.58
N ASP A 288 16.77 -1.82 -4.83
CA ASP A 288 16.83 -0.88 -5.96
C ASP A 288 16.74 -1.59 -7.32
N GLU A 289 15.78 -2.51 -7.45
CA GLU A 289 15.63 -3.39 -8.62
C GLU A 289 14.19 -3.39 -9.14
N TYR A 290 14.03 -3.66 -10.42
CA TYR A 290 12.75 -3.97 -11.04
C TYR A 290 12.53 -5.47 -11.06
N ALA A 291 11.29 -5.92 -10.80
CA ALA A 291 10.93 -7.33 -10.91
C ALA A 291 11.01 -7.80 -12.38
N ASP A 292 11.47 -9.03 -12.56
CA ASP A 292 11.62 -9.68 -13.86
C ASP A 292 10.37 -10.46 -14.31
N HIS A 293 9.30 -10.44 -13.52
CA HIS A 293 8.03 -11.10 -13.81
C HIS A 293 6.93 -10.08 -14.12
N ASN A 294 5.83 -10.59 -14.69
CA ASN A 294 4.68 -9.79 -15.11
C ASN A 294 3.36 -10.44 -14.65
N ASN A 295 2.27 -9.66 -14.69
CA ASN A 295 0.91 -10.16 -14.48
C ASN A 295 -0.07 -9.43 -15.42
N TRP A 296 -0.63 -10.16 -16.36
CA TRP A 296 -1.45 -9.61 -17.43
C TRP A 296 -2.76 -8.98 -16.93
N VAL A 297 -3.42 -9.52 -15.91
CA VAL A 297 -4.61 -8.89 -15.30
C VAL A 297 -4.27 -7.50 -14.78
N ARG A 298 -3.11 -7.35 -14.14
CA ARG A 298 -2.66 -6.06 -13.58
C ARG A 298 -2.19 -5.09 -14.65
N GLN A 299 -1.63 -5.58 -15.76
CA GLN A 299 -1.35 -4.75 -16.94
C GLN A 299 -2.65 -4.18 -17.53
N ALA A 300 -3.68 -5.00 -17.68
CA ALA A 300 -4.98 -4.56 -18.17
C ALA A 300 -5.64 -3.56 -17.21
N GLY A 301 -5.55 -3.81 -15.90
CA GLY A 301 -6.04 -2.89 -14.87
C GLY A 301 -5.30 -1.54 -14.86
N ALA A 302 -3.99 -1.55 -15.02
CA ALA A 302 -3.20 -0.33 -15.16
C ALA A 302 -3.60 0.46 -16.43
N THR A 303 -3.87 -0.23 -17.54
CA THR A 303 -4.39 0.39 -18.75
C THR A 303 -5.75 1.05 -18.52
N TRP A 304 -6.65 0.39 -17.79
CA TRP A 304 -7.94 0.98 -17.42
C TRP A 304 -7.80 2.22 -16.53
N SER A 305 -6.93 2.19 -15.54
CA SER A 305 -6.70 3.38 -14.70
C SER A 305 -6.13 4.55 -15.50
N LEU A 306 -5.23 4.26 -16.46
CA LEU A 306 -4.71 5.27 -17.37
C LEU A 306 -5.78 5.84 -18.31
N ALA A 307 -6.70 4.99 -18.80
CA ALA A 307 -7.86 5.42 -19.59
C ALA A 307 -8.71 6.45 -18.83
N ARG A 308 -9.03 6.13 -17.58
CA ARG A 308 -9.77 7.03 -16.69
C ARG A 308 -9.02 8.31 -16.37
N TYR A 309 -7.72 8.21 -16.14
CA TYR A 309 -6.86 9.37 -15.87
C TYR A 309 -6.80 10.30 -17.10
N ALA A 310 -6.63 9.75 -18.30
CA ALA A 310 -6.64 10.53 -19.53
C ALA A 310 -7.99 11.22 -19.77
N ALA A 311 -9.11 10.53 -19.49
CA ALA A 311 -10.45 11.13 -19.57
C ALA A 311 -10.71 12.19 -18.49
N TYR A 312 -10.15 11.99 -17.30
CA TYR A 312 -10.28 12.89 -16.14
C TYR A 312 -9.51 14.20 -16.35
N THR A 313 -8.27 14.12 -16.83
CA THR A 313 -7.38 15.29 -16.96
C THR A 313 -7.50 15.97 -18.31
N GLY A 314 -7.81 15.24 -19.38
CA GLY A 314 -7.73 15.73 -20.74
C GLY A 314 -6.29 15.96 -21.26
N PHE A 315 -5.26 15.53 -20.52
CA PHE A 315 -3.85 15.73 -20.88
C PHE A 315 -3.45 14.92 -22.13
N GLY A 316 -2.78 15.56 -23.07
CA GLY A 316 -2.32 14.96 -24.33
C GLY A 316 -1.39 13.76 -24.10
N ASP A 317 -0.45 13.88 -23.18
CA ASP A 317 0.51 12.82 -22.84
C ASP A 317 -0.18 11.58 -22.28
N ALA A 318 -1.20 11.77 -21.43
CA ALA A 318 -2.01 10.68 -20.90
C ALA A 318 -2.85 9.99 -21.99
N LEU A 319 -3.38 10.77 -22.95
CA LEU A 319 -4.08 10.24 -24.12
C LEU A 319 -3.15 9.38 -24.99
N GLU A 320 -1.96 9.88 -25.31
CA GLU A 320 -0.97 9.12 -26.09
C GLU A 320 -0.52 7.85 -25.38
N ALA A 321 -0.29 7.92 -24.06
CA ALA A 321 0.08 6.76 -23.26
C ALA A 321 -1.04 5.71 -23.25
N TRP A 322 -2.29 6.12 -23.09
CA TRP A 322 -3.45 5.24 -23.18
C TRP A 322 -3.59 4.58 -24.56
N GLN A 323 -3.41 5.34 -25.65
CA GLN A 323 -3.47 4.79 -27.01
C GLN A 323 -2.36 3.77 -27.26
N ARG A 324 -1.14 4.01 -26.77
CA ARG A 324 -0.04 3.02 -26.84
C ARG A 324 -0.40 1.72 -26.13
N ALA A 325 -0.97 1.80 -24.91
CA ALA A 325 -1.40 0.61 -24.16
C ALA A 325 -2.51 -0.16 -24.90
N ASN A 326 -3.53 0.53 -25.41
CA ASN A 326 -4.62 -0.09 -26.17
C ASN A 326 -4.13 -0.82 -27.41
N SER A 327 -3.12 -0.28 -28.10
CA SER A 327 -2.54 -0.94 -29.27
C SER A 327 -1.99 -2.33 -28.96
N VAL A 328 -1.52 -2.58 -27.75
CA VAL A 328 -1.10 -3.92 -27.31
C VAL A 328 -2.29 -4.85 -27.21
N TRP A 329 -3.34 -4.41 -26.51
CA TRP A 329 -4.52 -5.24 -26.26
C TRP A 329 -5.31 -5.57 -27.52
N ILE A 330 -5.45 -4.60 -28.44
CA ILE A 330 -6.09 -4.83 -29.73
C ILE A 330 -5.35 -5.90 -30.53
N ARG A 331 -4.02 -5.87 -30.56
CA ARG A 331 -3.21 -6.92 -31.22
C ARG A 331 -3.28 -8.28 -30.53
N SER A 332 -3.56 -8.30 -29.24
CA SER A 332 -3.72 -9.53 -28.43
C SER A 332 -5.15 -10.08 -28.46
N THR A 333 -6.07 -9.44 -29.21
CA THR A 333 -7.44 -9.92 -29.37
C THR A 333 -7.46 -11.12 -30.33
N THR A 334 -7.91 -12.26 -29.82
CA THR A 334 -7.97 -13.53 -30.55
C THR A 334 -9.44 -13.95 -30.75
N PRO A 335 -9.84 -14.41 -31.93
CA PRO A 335 -11.18 -14.92 -32.14
C PRO A 335 -11.52 -16.10 -31.23
N LEU A 336 -12.69 -16.09 -30.62
CA LEU A 336 -13.17 -17.19 -29.80
C LEU A 336 -13.73 -18.32 -30.70
N ALA A 337 -13.13 -19.49 -30.61
CA ALA A 337 -13.51 -20.63 -31.44
C ALA A 337 -14.98 -21.02 -31.26
N GLY A 338 -15.72 -21.18 -32.37
CA GLY A 338 -17.12 -21.57 -32.36
C GLY A 338 -18.13 -20.44 -32.09
N VAL A 339 -17.67 -19.20 -31.84
CA VAL A 339 -18.55 -18.04 -31.60
C VAL A 339 -18.25 -16.93 -32.60
N VAL A 340 -19.14 -16.74 -33.56
CA VAL A 340 -18.98 -15.71 -34.61
C VAL A 340 -19.06 -14.32 -34.01
N GLY A 341 -18.12 -13.44 -34.33
CA GLY A 341 -18.08 -12.06 -33.86
C GLY A 341 -17.60 -11.93 -32.38
N ALA A 342 -17.03 -12.98 -31.81
CA ALA A 342 -16.43 -12.94 -30.46
C ALA A 342 -14.90 -12.92 -30.52
N GLY A 343 -14.30 -12.06 -29.70
CA GLY A 343 -12.86 -12.01 -29.50
C GLY A 343 -12.56 -11.82 -28.03
N PHE A 344 -11.52 -12.45 -27.54
CA PHE A 344 -11.02 -12.30 -26.16
C PHE A 344 -9.53 -11.98 -26.14
N ILE A 345 -9.03 -11.50 -25.02
CA ILE A 345 -7.60 -11.23 -24.88
C ILE A 345 -6.87 -12.51 -24.52
N ASP A 346 -6.04 -12.97 -25.46
CA ASP A 346 -5.11 -14.07 -25.26
C ASP A 346 -3.68 -13.51 -25.16
N THR A 347 -3.00 -13.81 -24.06
CA THR A 347 -1.69 -13.23 -23.77
C THR A 347 -0.57 -14.17 -24.18
N GLU A 348 0.66 -13.66 -24.32
CA GLU A 348 1.84 -14.41 -24.76
C GLU A 348 2.12 -15.68 -23.93
N ASP A 349 1.70 -15.69 -22.65
CA ASP A 349 1.81 -16.86 -21.76
C ASP A 349 0.60 -17.80 -21.83
N GLY A 350 -0.33 -17.56 -22.77
CA GLY A 350 -1.58 -18.32 -22.91
C GLY A 350 -2.61 -18.04 -21.81
N SER A 351 -2.50 -16.92 -21.10
CA SER A 351 -3.46 -16.55 -20.06
C SER A 351 -4.72 -15.95 -20.70
N ASN A 352 -5.81 -16.70 -20.64
CA ASN A 352 -7.13 -16.34 -21.20
C ASN A 352 -8.17 -16.02 -20.11
N LYS A 353 -7.77 -15.33 -19.07
CA LYS A 353 -8.63 -14.98 -17.93
C LYS A 353 -9.70 -13.96 -18.32
N LEU A 354 -10.92 -14.19 -17.87
CA LEU A 354 -12.04 -13.27 -18.04
C LEU A 354 -11.70 -11.85 -17.56
N GLY A 355 -10.99 -11.72 -16.41
CA GLY A 355 -10.60 -10.42 -15.88
C GLY A 355 -9.71 -9.59 -16.81
N ILE A 356 -8.84 -10.22 -17.63
CA ILE A 356 -8.03 -9.47 -18.61
C ILE A 356 -8.94 -8.83 -19.66
N THR A 357 -9.81 -9.63 -20.27
CA THR A 357 -10.75 -9.16 -21.30
C THR A 357 -11.70 -8.10 -20.75
N ALA A 358 -12.21 -8.28 -19.52
CA ALA A 358 -13.08 -7.33 -18.85
C ALA A 358 -12.41 -5.97 -18.58
N LEU A 359 -11.16 -5.98 -18.06
CA LEU A 359 -10.42 -4.76 -17.76
C LEU A 359 -9.98 -4.03 -19.05
N VAL A 360 -9.69 -4.77 -20.13
CA VAL A 360 -9.45 -4.16 -21.44
C VAL A 360 -10.72 -3.53 -21.99
N LEU A 361 -11.87 -4.20 -21.90
CA LEU A 361 -13.17 -3.62 -22.30
C LEU A 361 -13.45 -2.33 -21.51
N LEU A 362 -13.19 -2.31 -20.20
CA LEU A 362 -13.29 -1.10 -19.37
C LEU A 362 -12.33 0.00 -19.85
N ALA A 363 -11.08 -0.34 -20.20
CA ALA A 363 -10.11 0.63 -20.70
C ALA A 363 -10.54 1.27 -22.03
N LEU A 364 -11.19 0.52 -22.89
CA LEU A 364 -11.74 1.03 -24.17
C LEU A 364 -13.04 1.84 -23.96
N ALA A 365 -13.86 1.46 -22.97
CA ALA A 365 -15.16 2.10 -22.69
C ALA A 365 -15.04 3.40 -21.87
N ASP A 366 -14.06 3.47 -20.93
CA ASP A 366 -13.85 4.61 -20.02
C ASP A 366 -12.81 5.63 -20.52
N GLY A 367 -12.16 5.34 -21.65
CA GLY A 367 -11.16 6.25 -22.22
C GLY A 367 -11.78 7.47 -22.89
N PRO A 368 -10.94 8.45 -23.31
CA PRO A 368 -11.40 9.73 -23.86
C PRO A 368 -12.21 9.64 -25.17
N ARG A 369 -12.05 8.56 -25.95
CA ARG A 369 -12.66 8.38 -27.28
C ARG A 369 -13.21 6.96 -27.45
N PRO A 370 -14.21 6.57 -26.65
CA PRO A 370 -14.74 5.20 -26.71
C PRO A 370 -15.32 4.84 -28.08
N GLU A 371 -15.85 5.80 -28.85
CA GLU A 371 -16.43 5.58 -30.17
C GLU A 371 -15.44 5.05 -31.21
N GLU A 372 -14.15 5.38 -31.09
CA GLU A 372 -13.10 4.90 -31.98
C GLU A 372 -12.87 3.38 -31.88
N TYR A 373 -13.30 2.76 -30.77
CA TYR A 373 -13.08 1.35 -30.43
C TYR A 373 -14.39 0.52 -30.40
N ALA A 374 -15.45 1.00 -31.04
CA ALA A 374 -16.75 0.37 -30.95
C ALA A 374 -16.75 -1.08 -31.49
N ALA A 375 -15.99 -1.36 -32.57
CA ALA A 375 -15.90 -2.70 -33.15
C ALA A 375 -15.14 -3.67 -32.22
N GLU A 376 -14.02 -3.24 -31.66
CA GLU A 376 -13.22 -4.04 -30.72
C GLU A 376 -14.02 -4.33 -29.44
N ARG A 377 -14.77 -3.34 -28.92
CA ARG A 377 -15.62 -3.51 -27.74
C ARG A 377 -16.73 -4.54 -27.99
N ASP A 378 -17.39 -4.52 -29.15
CA ASP A 378 -18.44 -5.51 -29.48
C ASP A 378 -17.90 -6.94 -29.57
N LEU A 379 -16.66 -7.13 -30.08
CA LEU A 379 -15.97 -8.44 -30.04
C LEU A 379 -15.79 -8.95 -28.61
N LEU A 380 -15.31 -8.10 -27.71
CA LEU A 380 -15.06 -8.46 -26.31
C LEU A 380 -16.38 -8.71 -25.56
N VAL A 381 -17.41 -7.88 -25.79
CA VAL A 381 -18.75 -8.07 -25.22
C VAL A 381 -19.33 -9.41 -25.65
N THR A 382 -19.27 -9.73 -26.95
CA THR A 382 -19.80 -10.98 -27.49
C THR A 382 -19.10 -12.19 -26.88
N ALA A 383 -17.78 -12.11 -26.67
CA ALA A 383 -17.03 -13.17 -26.01
C ALA A 383 -17.45 -13.33 -24.52
N ILE A 384 -17.56 -12.23 -23.75
CA ILE A 384 -17.99 -12.28 -22.35
C ILE A 384 -19.40 -12.87 -22.22
N LEU A 385 -20.33 -12.47 -23.08
CA LEU A 385 -21.70 -12.99 -23.08
C LEU A 385 -21.75 -14.48 -23.40
N SER A 386 -20.87 -14.98 -24.28
CA SER A 386 -20.85 -16.39 -24.70
C SER A 386 -20.42 -17.38 -23.65
N ILE A 387 -19.71 -16.93 -22.59
CA ILE A 387 -19.26 -17.80 -21.49
C ILE A 387 -20.21 -17.76 -20.28
N GLN A 388 -21.35 -17.08 -20.39
CA GLN A 388 -22.36 -17.12 -19.34
C GLN A 388 -23.12 -18.44 -19.34
N GLN A 389 -23.15 -19.09 -18.19
CA GLN A 389 -23.83 -20.37 -17.97
C GLN A 389 -25.33 -20.20 -17.79
N ASP A 390 -26.09 -21.30 -17.87
CA ASP A 390 -27.56 -21.27 -17.78
C ASP A 390 -28.09 -20.76 -16.46
N ASP A 391 -27.35 -20.94 -15.36
CA ASP A 391 -27.66 -20.42 -14.03
C ASP A 391 -27.28 -18.95 -13.82
N GLY A 392 -26.62 -18.33 -14.81
CA GLY A 392 -26.16 -16.94 -14.78
C GLY A 392 -24.69 -16.77 -14.38
N GLN A 393 -23.98 -17.83 -13.99
CA GLN A 393 -22.56 -17.77 -13.70
C GLN A 393 -21.75 -17.34 -14.94
N LEU A 394 -20.73 -16.51 -14.73
CA LEU A 394 -19.70 -16.26 -15.75
C LEU A 394 -18.48 -17.16 -15.45
N LEU A 395 -18.01 -17.89 -16.46
CA LEU A 395 -16.78 -18.68 -16.33
C LEU A 395 -15.59 -17.74 -16.11
N PRO A 396 -14.62 -18.09 -15.24
CA PRO A 396 -13.48 -17.20 -14.94
C PRO A 396 -12.42 -17.15 -16.04
N ASN A 397 -12.48 -18.07 -17.01
CA ASN A 397 -11.55 -18.18 -18.15
C ASN A 397 -12.32 -18.50 -19.42
N PHE A 398 -11.75 -18.14 -20.57
CA PHE A 398 -12.25 -18.54 -21.88
C PHE A 398 -11.78 -19.96 -22.24
N PRO A 399 -12.62 -20.77 -22.92
CA PRO A 399 -12.20 -22.08 -23.43
C PRO A 399 -10.96 -21.98 -24.35
N PRO A 400 -10.10 -23.03 -24.41
CA PRO A 400 -10.27 -24.37 -23.82
C PRO A 400 -9.76 -24.49 -22.37
N ALA A 401 -9.41 -23.41 -21.67
CA ALA A 401 -8.87 -23.52 -20.31
C ALA A 401 -9.93 -24.06 -19.34
N GLU A 402 -9.46 -24.87 -18.39
CA GLU A 402 -10.27 -25.30 -17.27
C GLU A 402 -10.75 -24.06 -16.47
N PRO A 403 -11.98 -24.04 -15.94
CA PRO A 403 -12.55 -22.92 -15.22
C PRO A 403 -11.91 -22.74 -13.83
N THR A 404 -10.58 -22.65 -13.79
CA THR A 404 -9.79 -22.43 -12.59
C THR A 404 -9.56 -20.93 -12.41
N GLY A 405 -10.33 -20.31 -11.62
CA GLY A 405 -10.16 -18.87 -11.40
C GLY A 405 -11.07 -18.37 -10.29
N SER A 406 -10.86 -17.12 -9.93
CA SER A 406 -11.55 -16.53 -8.80
C SER A 406 -12.91 -15.99 -9.22
N GLN A 407 -13.96 -16.61 -8.70
CA GLN A 407 -15.32 -16.07 -8.75
C GLN A 407 -15.47 -14.77 -7.90
N TYR A 408 -14.46 -14.45 -7.08
CA TYR A 408 -14.48 -13.24 -6.25
C TYR A 408 -14.08 -11.95 -7.00
N TYR A 409 -13.43 -12.06 -8.18
CA TYR A 409 -12.92 -10.91 -8.93
C TYR A 409 -13.49 -10.82 -10.34
N TYR A 410 -13.07 -11.75 -11.22
CA TYR A 410 -13.29 -11.65 -12.68
C TYR A 410 -14.74 -11.49 -13.13
N PRO A 411 -15.73 -12.19 -12.54
CA PRO A 411 -17.12 -11.96 -12.92
C PRO A 411 -17.64 -10.57 -12.55
N GLY A 412 -17.18 -10.01 -11.41
CA GLY A 412 -17.53 -8.64 -11.03
C GLY A 412 -16.91 -7.61 -11.95
N GLU A 413 -15.65 -7.80 -12.36
CA GLU A 413 -14.96 -6.98 -13.38
C GLU A 413 -15.72 -7.02 -14.71
N ALA A 414 -16.15 -8.22 -15.14
CA ALA A 414 -16.91 -8.39 -16.37
C ALA A 414 -18.30 -7.75 -16.30
N LEU A 415 -19.01 -7.90 -15.19
CA LEU A 415 -20.32 -7.26 -15.01
C LEU A 415 -20.21 -5.74 -15.00
N LEU A 416 -19.13 -5.18 -14.40
CA LEU A 416 -18.87 -3.74 -14.46
C LEU A 416 -18.59 -3.30 -15.91
N ALA A 417 -17.75 -4.04 -16.63
CA ALA A 417 -17.44 -3.74 -18.03
C ALA A 417 -18.71 -3.79 -18.92
N LEU A 418 -19.53 -4.81 -18.76
CA LEU A 418 -20.82 -4.92 -19.45
C LEU A 418 -21.77 -3.77 -19.06
N ALA A 419 -21.84 -3.37 -17.80
CA ALA A 419 -22.67 -2.24 -17.37
C ALA A 419 -22.21 -0.91 -17.99
N ARG A 420 -20.89 -0.69 -18.11
CA ARG A 420 -20.31 0.47 -18.81
C ARG A 420 -20.63 0.43 -20.30
N GLU A 421 -20.52 -0.72 -20.93
CA GLU A 421 -20.89 -0.90 -22.33
C GLU A 421 -22.40 -0.69 -22.57
N TYR A 422 -23.25 -1.20 -21.65
CA TYR A 422 -24.69 -0.93 -21.71
C TYR A 422 -25.01 0.57 -21.61
N GLN A 423 -24.25 1.31 -20.79
CA GLN A 423 -24.39 2.77 -20.70
C GLN A 423 -24.12 3.46 -22.06
N LEU A 424 -23.14 2.97 -22.82
CA LEU A 424 -22.74 3.56 -24.11
C LEU A 424 -23.67 3.15 -25.24
N THR A 425 -24.13 1.90 -25.24
CA THR A 425 -24.79 1.30 -26.44
C THR A 425 -26.27 0.98 -26.26
N GLN A 426 -26.74 0.84 -25.02
CA GLN A 426 -28.09 0.34 -24.69
C GLN A 426 -28.37 -1.06 -25.29
N ASP A 427 -27.34 -1.89 -25.48
CA ASP A 427 -27.45 -3.24 -26.02
C ASP A 427 -28.26 -4.14 -25.09
N GLN A 428 -29.41 -4.60 -25.55
CA GLN A 428 -30.32 -5.42 -24.75
C GLN A 428 -29.78 -6.82 -24.43
N ARG A 429 -28.80 -7.32 -25.19
CA ARG A 429 -28.10 -8.57 -24.85
C ARG A 429 -27.46 -8.46 -23.46
N ILE A 430 -26.83 -7.30 -23.17
CA ILE A 430 -26.18 -7.00 -21.89
C ILE A 430 -27.19 -6.91 -20.74
N ALA A 431 -28.30 -6.18 -20.95
CA ALA A 431 -29.34 -6.06 -19.93
C ALA A 431 -29.93 -7.43 -19.55
N HIS A 432 -30.14 -8.30 -20.54
CA HIS A 432 -30.61 -9.65 -20.33
C HIS A 432 -29.58 -10.52 -19.57
N ALA A 433 -28.31 -10.49 -20.00
CA ALA A 433 -27.23 -11.24 -19.33
C ALA A 433 -27.01 -10.78 -17.91
N PHE A 434 -27.07 -9.46 -17.63
CA PHE A 434 -26.95 -8.93 -16.30
C PHE A 434 -28.11 -9.37 -15.38
N ALA A 435 -29.34 -9.34 -15.90
CA ALA A 435 -30.51 -9.82 -15.17
C ALA A 435 -30.44 -11.33 -14.85
N LYS A 436 -29.85 -12.13 -15.75
CA LYS A 436 -29.59 -13.55 -15.53
C LYS A 436 -28.48 -13.81 -14.51
N ALA A 437 -27.42 -12.99 -14.51
CA ALA A 437 -26.29 -13.09 -13.57
C ALA A 437 -26.67 -12.67 -12.14
N HIS A 438 -27.52 -11.68 -11.97
CA HIS A 438 -27.86 -11.10 -10.67
C HIS A 438 -28.26 -12.14 -9.60
N PRO A 439 -29.26 -13.02 -9.79
CA PRO A 439 -29.66 -14.00 -8.77
C PRO A 439 -28.54 -14.97 -8.41
N TYR A 440 -27.70 -15.36 -9.37
CA TYR A 440 -26.55 -16.21 -9.12
C TYR A 440 -25.58 -15.54 -8.15
N TYR A 441 -25.17 -14.29 -8.42
CA TYR A 441 -24.17 -13.59 -7.58
C TYR A 441 -24.75 -13.11 -6.25
N VAL A 442 -26.04 -12.90 -6.12
CA VAL A 442 -26.71 -12.71 -4.83
C VAL A 442 -26.53 -13.97 -3.98
N SER A 443 -26.89 -15.14 -4.51
CA SER A 443 -26.75 -16.44 -3.79
C SER A 443 -25.29 -16.78 -3.50
N PHE A 444 -24.38 -16.49 -4.44
CA PHE A 444 -22.94 -16.70 -4.24
C PHE A 444 -22.38 -15.87 -3.08
N PHE A 445 -22.74 -14.58 -3.01
CA PHE A 445 -22.30 -13.71 -1.91
C PHE A 445 -22.87 -14.13 -0.57
N GLU A 446 -24.14 -14.55 -0.51
CA GLU A 446 -24.78 -15.03 0.72
C GLU A 446 -24.09 -16.28 1.25
N ALA A 447 -23.67 -17.18 0.38
CA ALA A 447 -22.95 -18.40 0.75
C ALA A 447 -21.46 -18.16 1.05
N ASN A 448 -20.84 -17.17 0.38
CA ASN A 448 -19.39 -16.94 0.40
C ASN A 448 -19.05 -15.44 0.53
N PRO A 449 -19.44 -14.76 1.63
CA PRO A 449 -19.19 -13.33 1.76
C PRO A 449 -17.69 -13.04 1.89
N ALA A 450 -17.14 -12.27 0.95
CA ALA A 450 -15.74 -11.90 0.91
C ALA A 450 -15.55 -10.43 0.54
N PRO A 451 -14.64 -9.70 1.21
CA PRO A 451 -14.37 -8.29 0.88
C PRO A 451 -13.97 -8.07 -0.58
N ALA A 452 -13.20 -8.98 -1.16
CA ALA A 452 -12.71 -8.90 -2.53
C ALA A 452 -13.81 -8.93 -3.60
N PHE A 453 -14.96 -9.56 -3.30
CA PHE A 453 -16.11 -9.62 -4.18
C PHE A 453 -16.85 -8.28 -4.29
N VAL A 454 -16.90 -7.53 -3.19
CA VAL A 454 -17.79 -6.38 -3.02
C VAL A 454 -17.54 -5.23 -4.00
N PRO A 455 -16.31 -4.71 -4.19
CA PRO A 455 -16.11 -3.46 -4.93
C PRO A 455 -16.58 -3.55 -6.37
N TRP A 456 -16.29 -4.62 -7.06
CA TRP A 456 -16.67 -4.83 -8.46
C TRP A 456 -18.19 -4.96 -8.65
N GLN A 457 -18.80 -5.76 -7.78
CA GLN A 457 -20.24 -5.99 -7.82
C GLN A 457 -21.03 -4.73 -7.44
N VAL A 458 -20.57 -3.97 -6.45
CA VAL A 458 -21.23 -2.71 -6.07
C VAL A 458 -21.22 -1.71 -7.22
N GLN A 459 -20.05 -1.53 -7.85
CA GLN A 459 -19.92 -0.63 -9.00
C GLN A 459 -20.86 -1.04 -10.14
N ALA A 460 -20.87 -2.34 -10.51
CA ALA A 460 -21.71 -2.87 -11.58
C ALA A 460 -23.21 -2.68 -11.29
N HIS A 461 -23.65 -3.06 -10.08
CA HIS A 461 -25.06 -2.99 -9.69
C HIS A 461 -25.56 -1.56 -9.48
N ALA A 462 -24.74 -0.67 -8.91
CA ALA A 462 -25.06 0.74 -8.76
C ALA A 462 -25.26 1.42 -10.13
N LEU A 463 -24.38 1.10 -11.10
CA LEU A 463 -24.51 1.61 -12.47
C LEU A 463 -25.75 1.04 -13.17
N MET A 464 -26.00 -0.27 -13.09
CA MET A 464 -27.17 -0.87 -13.70
C MET A 464 -28.49 -0.39 -13.06
N HIS A 465 -28.52 -0.12 -11.74
CA HIS A 465 -29.66 0.56 -11.13
C HIS A 465 -29.87 1.95 -11.74
N ALA A 466 -28.79 2.72 -11.90
CA ALA A 466 -28.87 4.05 -12.48
C ALA A 466 -29.46 4.06 -13.91
N LEU A 467 -29.19 3.01 -14.69
CA LEU A 467 -29.59 2.89 -16.09
C LEU A 467 -30.97 2.25 -16.28
N THR A 468 -31.37 1.37 -15.36
CA THR A 468 -32.60 0.56 -15.53
C THR A 468 -33.70 0.86 -14.51
N GLY A 469 -33.37 1.50 -13.38
CA GLY A 469 -34.29 1.73 -12.28
C GLY A 469 -34.66 0.47 -11.46
N ARG A 470 -34.06 -0.68 -11.73
CA ARG A 470 -34.41 -1.95 -11.06
C ARG A 470 -33.92 -1.94 -9.61
N GLN A 471 -34.85 -1.95 -8.67
CA GLN A 471 -34.59 -1.79 -7.23
C GLN A 471 -33.70 -2.91 -6.66
N GLU A 472 -33.84 -4.14 -7.15
CA GLU A 472 -33.03 -5.28 -6.67
C GLU A 472 -31.51 -5.05 -6.82
N TYR A 473 -31.08 -4.26 -7.80
CA TYR A 473 -29.68 -3.92 -7.98
C TYR A 473 -29.19 -2.96 -6.88
N ALA A 474 -30.02 -1.98 -6.54
CA ALA A 474 -29.72 -1.08 -5.42
C ALA A 474 -29.66 -1.84 -4.09
N ASP A 475 -30.62 -2.72 -3.83
CA ASP A 475 -30.72 -3.49 -2.60
C ASP A 475 -29.49 -4.39 -2.41
N PHE A 476 -29.02 -5.01 -3.48
CA PHE A 476 -27.83 -5.86 -3.43
C PHE A 476 -26.54 -5.04 -3.23
N ALA A 477 -26.39 -3.91 -3.94
CA ALA A 477 -25.26 -3.01 -3.75
C ALA A 477 -25.18 -2.48 -2.29
N PHE A 478 -26.31 -2.08 -1.71
CA PHE A 478 -26.37 -1.65 -0.31
C PHE A 478 -26.06 -2.76 0.68
N ARG A 479 -26.59 -3.97 0.46
CA ARG A 479 -26.32 -5.12 1.32
C ARG A 479 -24.82 -5.41 1.42
N MET A 480 -24.13 -5.43 0.28
CA MET A 480 -22.69 -5.64 0.21
C MET A 480 -21.90 -4.50 0.86
N SER A 481 -22.27 -3.25 0.57
CA SER A 481 -21.61 -2.06 1.12
C SER A 481 -21.78 -1.97 2.63
N ASP A 482 -22.99 -2.19 3.15
CA ASP A 482 -23.27 -2.21 4.59
C ASP A 482 -22.52 -3.33 5.31
N TRP A 483 -22.36 -4.48 4.67
CA TRP A 483 -21.57 -5.59 5.21
C TRP A 483 -20.08 -5.25 5.25
N LEU A 484 -19.55 -4.65 4.19
CA LEU A 484 -18.14 -4.28 4.11
C LEU A 484 -17.80 -3.11 5.05
N ALA A 485 -18.69 -2.11 5.19
CA ALA A 485 -18.47 -0.95 6.07
C ALA A 485 -18.16 -1.35 7.53
N ARG A 486 -18.73 -2.46 8.01
CA ARG A 486 -18.46 -3.00 9.36
C ARG A 486 -17.05 -3.55 9.56
N LYS A 487 -16.26 -3.66 8.48
CA LYS A 487 -14.87 -4.17 8.52
C LYS A 487 -13.84 -3.05 8.46
N GLN A 488 -14.28 -1.79 8.36
CA GLN A 488 -13.37 -0.66 8.41
C GLN A 488 -12.78 -0.54 9.81
N ILE A 489 -11.49 -0.30 9.88
CA ILE A 489 -10.77 -0.10 11.14
C ILE A 489 -11.06 1.31 11.64
N ASP A 490 -11.56 1.40 12.86
CA ASP A 490 -11.78 2.65 13.61
C ASP A 490 -10.97 2.68 14.91
N ARG A 491 -11.22 3.67 15.76
CA ARG A 491 -10.50 3.84 17.04
C ARG A 491 -10.75 2.73 18.05
N GLU A 492 -11.86 2.01 17.93
CA GLU A 492 -12.21 0.91 18.83
C GLU A 492 -11.49 -0.39 18.42
N HIS A 493 -11.15 -0.52 17.15
CA HIS A 493 -10.53 -1.71 16.57
C HIS A 493 -9.00 -1.69 16.53
N THR A 494 -8.34 -0.55 16.80
CA THR A 494 -6.88 -0.48 16.74
C THR A 494 -6.27 0.42 17.79
N LEU A 495 -5.05 0.04 18.22
CA LEU A 495 -4.18 0.88 19.04
C LEU A 495 -3.34 1.87 18.19
N TRP A 496 -3.37 1.73 16.88
CA TRP A 496 -2.47 2.41 15.94
C TRP A 496 -3.29 3.35 15.04
N PRO A 497 -3.26 4.68 15.33
CA PRO A 497 -4.09 5.65 14.60
C PRO A 497 -3.85 5.68 13.09
N ASP A 498 -2.67 5.31 12.64
CA ASP A 498 -2.30 5.24 11.22
C ASP A 498 -3.01 4.12 10.44
N LEU A 499 -3.60 3.13 11.13
CA LEU A 499 -4.42 2.08 10.51
C LEU A 499 -5.90 2.48 10.36
N ILE A 500 -6.36 3.53 11.06
CA ILE A 500 -7.77 3.97 11.00
C ILE A 500 -8.14 4.30 9.55
N GLY A 501 -9.32 3.87 9.12
CA GLY A 501 -9.84 4.06 7.76
C GLY A 501 -9.47 2.93 6.79
N GLY A 502 -8.41 2.17 7.09
CA GLY A 502 -8.13 0.94 6.36
C GLY A 502 -9.15 -0.16 6.65
N PHE A 503 -9.23 -1.15 5.80
CA PHE A 503 -10.10 -2.31 6.02
C PHE A 503 -9.29 -3.50 6.49
N ALA A 504 -9.79 -4.16 7.55
CA ALA A 504 -9.17 -5.36 8.08
C ALA A 504 -9.11 -6.45 6.98
N SER A 505 -7.90 -6.90 6.68
CA SER A 505 -7.69 -8.08 5.86
C SER A 505 -8.09 -9.33 6.65
N GLN A 506 -7.90 -10.52 6.05
CA GLN A 506 -8.08 -11.80 6.78
C GLN A 506 -7.20 -11.91 8.05
N ARG A 507 -6.26 -10.98 8.25
CA ARG A 507 -5.45 -10.84 9.46
C ARG A 507 -5.94 -9.64 10.26
N PRO A 508 -6.29 -9.81 11.51
CA PRO A 508 -6.66 -8.72 12.40
C PRO A 508 -5.55 -7.66 12.47
N GLY A 509 -5.95 -6.38 12.37
CA GLY A 509 -5.02 -5.25 12.47
C GLY A 509 -4.16 -4.98 11.24
N PHE A 510 -4.40 -5.66 10.11
CA PHE A 510 -3.63 -5.47 8.87
C PHE A 510 -4.52 -4.86 7.79
N ALA A 511 -4.32 -3.57 7.49
CA ALA A 511 -4.95 -2.89 6.37
C ALA A 511 -3.99 -2.81 5.18
N SER A 512 -4.54 -2.86 3.97
CA SER A 512 -3.76 -2.85 2.72
C SER A 512 -4.39 -1.98 1.64
N ILE A 513 -3.73 -1.93 0.50
CA ILE A 513 -4.20 -1.25 -0.72
C ILE A 513 -5.57 -1.76 -1.21
N SER A 514 -6.02 -2.94 -0.78
CA SER A 514 -7.41 -3.37 -1.03
C SER A 514 -8.43 -2.35 -0.52
N THR A 515 -8.05 -1.50 0.45
CA THR A 515 -8.85 -0.35 0.88
C THR A 515 -9.18 0.59 -0.28
N ALA A 516 -8.26 0.79 -1.24
CA ALA A 516 -8.53 1.60 -2.44
C ALA A 516 -9.60 0.97 -3.33
N SER A 517 -9.49 -0.34 -3.60
CA SER A 517 -10.52 -1.06 -4.34
C SER A 517 -11.90 -0.96 -3.65
N TYR A 518 -11.95 -1.07 -2.30
CA TYR A 518 -13.20 -0.90 -1.55
C TYR A 518 -13.74 0.53 -1.64
N LEU A 519 -12.84 1.51 -1.60
CA LEU A 519 -13.16 2.93 -1.75
C LEU A 519 -13.81 3.23 -3.11
N GLU A 520 -13.36 2.57 -4.19
CA GLU A 520 -14.01 2.65 -5.51
C GLU A 520 -15.48 2.24 -5.44
N GLY A 521 -15.79 1.13 -4.77
CA GLY A 521 -17.16 0.66 -4.59
C GLY A 521 -18.00 1.57 -3.68
N PHE A 522 -17.41 2.09 -2.59
CA PHE A 522 -18.11 3.01 -1.69
C PHE A 522 -18.45 4.34 -2.36
N ALA A 523 -17.62 4.83 -3.28
CA ALA A 523 -17.93 6.03 -4.04
C ALA A 523 -19.24 5.85 -4.84
N ASP A 524 -19.37 4.72 -5.55
CA ASP A 524 -20.60 4.44 -6.30
C ASP A 524 -21.80 4.15 -5.38
N ALA A 525 -21.57 3.51 -4.23
CA ALA A 525 -22.61 3.30 -3.23
C ALA A 525 -23.13 4.62 -2.62
N LEU A 526 -22.25 5.62 -2.45
CA LEU A 526 -22.64 6.95 -1.99
C LEU A 526 -23.46 7.67 -3.07
N GLU A 527 -23.04 7.65 -4.33
CA GLU A 527 -23.84 8.20 -5.43
C GLU A 527 -25.22 7.53 -5.53
N LEU A 528 -25.26 6.20 -5.38
CA LEU A 528 -26.51 5.45 -5.34
C LEU A 528 -27.40 5.88 -4.17
N ALA A 529 -26.86 5.98 -2.94
CA ALA A 529 -27.62 6.40 -1.76
C ALA A 529 -28.22 7.81 -1.92
N ARG A 530 -27.43 8.73 -2.47
CA ARG A 530 -27.92 10.10 -2.80
C ARG A 530 -29.02 10.09 -3.85
N ARG A 531 -28.87 9.27 -4.89
CA ARG A 531 -29.86 9.14 -5.97
C ARG A 531 -31.21 8.62 -5.50
N VAL A 532 -31.21 7.65 -4.58
CA VAL A 532 -32.48 7.09 -4.03
C VAL A 532 -32.97 7.84 -2.78
N GLY A 533 -32.28 8.87 -2.32
CA GLY A 533 -32.66 9.68 -1.18
C GLY A 533 -32.41 9.01 0.19
N ASP A 534 -31.53 8.00 0.27
CA ASP A 534 -31.16 7.37 1.55
C ASP A 534 -30.05 8.19 2.24
N THR A 535 -30.50 9.23 2.96
CA THR A 535 -29.60 10.16 3.67
C THR A 535 -28.74 9.47 4.72
N ARG A 536 -29.28 8.46 5.43
CA ARG A 536 -28.56 7.74 6.48
C ARG A 536 -27.36 6.95 5.90
N ARG A 537 -27.58 6.26 4.76
CA ARG A 537 -26.47 5.58 4.08
C ARG A 537 -25.51 6.57 3.46
N ALA A 538 -25.99 7.66 2.90
CA ALA A 538 -25.13 8.70 2.32
C ALA A 538 -24.16 9.27 3.36
N GLU A 539 -24.63 9.68 4.54
CA GLU A 539 -23.78 10.17 5.63
C GLU A 539 -22.77 9.12 6.10
N ARG A 540 -23.22 7.88 6.27
CA ARG A 540 -22.34 6.78 6.68
C ARG A 540 -21.25 6.49 5.65
N TYR A 541 -21.60 6.40 4.36
CA TYR A 541 -20.64 6.10 3.32
C TYR A 541 -19.66 7.25 3.09
N GLU A 542 -20.11 8.51 3.23
CA GLU A 542 -19.22 9.67 3.19
C GLU A 542 -18.14 9.59 4.28
N HIS A 543 -18.52 9.24 5.51
CA HIS A 543 -17.55 9.02 6.60
C HIS A 543 -16.57 7.89 6.29
N VAL A 544 -17.06 6.76 5.78
CA VAL A 544 -16.22 5.62 5.33
C VAL A 544 -15.22 6.06 4.27
N ILE A 545 -15.68 6.82 3.27
CA ILE A 545 -14.85 7.30 2.16
C ILE A 545 -13.75 8.23 2.64
N ARG A 546 -14.06 9.24 3.49
CA ARG A 546 -13.06 10.18 4.01
C ARG A 546 -11.95 9.45 4.79
N SER A 547 -12.34 8.52 5.67
CA SER A 547 -11.39 7.73 6.45
C SER A 547 -10.56 6.78 5.58
N ALA A 548 -11.16 6.14 4.56
CA ALA A 548 -10.47 5.26 3.63
C ALA A 548 -9.51 6.04 2.72
N ALA A 549 -9.92 7.19 2.19
CA ALA A 549 -9.07 8.05 1.38
C ALA A 549 -7.82 8.50 2.15
N ARG A 550 -7.98 8.92 3.41
CA ARG A 550 -6.86 9.24 4.30
C ARG A 550 -5.87 8.06 4.40
N PHE A 551 -6.37 6.82 4.58
CA PHE A 551 -5.50 5.64 4.65
C PHE A 551 -4.79 5.37 3.31
N VAL A 552 -5.48 5.48 2.17
CA VAL A 552 -4.90 5.30 0.84
C VAL A 552 -3.80 6.33 0.56
N LEU A 553 -4.02 7.60 0.95
CA LEU A 553 -3.03 8.68 0.81
C LEU A 553 -1.74 8.42 1.60
N GLN A 554 -1.79 7.63 2.68
CA GLN A 554 -0.58 7.21 3.39
C GLN A 554 0.22 6.12 2.65
N LEU A 555 -0.42 5.35 1.77
CA LEU A 555 0.26 4.32 0.98
C LEU A 555 1.06 4.90 -0.19
N ILE A 556 0.82 6.15 -0.57
CA ILE A 556 1.56 6.85 -1.63
C ILE A 556 2.91 7.29 -1.07
N VAL A 557 3.99 6.96 -1.76
CA VAL A 557 5.36 7.32 -1.37
C VAL A 557 5.59 8.81 -1.60
N LYS A 558 5.76 9.56 -0.52
CA LYS A 558 6.09 10.99 -0.59
C LYS A 558 7.61 11.21 -0.61
N PRO A 559 8.11 12.30 -1.19
CA PRO A 559 9.54 12.62 -1.17
C PRO A 559 10.15 12.63 0.25
N GLU A 560 9.36 12.99 1.26
CA GLU A 560 9.74 13.06 2.67
C GLU A 560 9.92 11.67 3.30
N GLU A 561 9.51 10.59 2.62
CA GLU A 561 9.60 9.20 3.10
C GLU A 561 10.82 8.45 2.55
N ALA A 562 11.57 9.11 1.65
CA ALA A 562 12.66 8.47 0.90
C ALA A 562 14.01 8.44 1.64
N TYR A 563 14.01 8.37 2.98
CA TYR A 563 15.23 8.44 3.80
C TYR A 563 16.22 7.29 3.54
N PHE A 564 15.76 6.15 3.02
CA PHE A 564 16.59 4.98 2.69
C PHE A 564 16.60 4.63 1.19
N HIS A 565 15.93 5.40 0.34
CA HIS A 565 15.83 5.08 -1.08
C HIS A 565 17.12 5.46 -1.83
N ALA A 566 17.74 4.51 -2.51
CA ALA A 566 18.93 4.74 -3.32
C ALA A 566 18.65 5.63 -4.54
N ARG A 567 17.51 5.42 -5.20
CA ARG A 567 17.00 6.24 -6.31
C ARG A 567 15.62 6.82 -5.96
N PRO A 568 15.53 7.88 -5.15
CA PRO A 568 14.26 8.43 -4.68
C PRO A 568 13.26 8.74 -5.80
N ALA A 569 13.73 9.28 -6.94
CA ALA A 569 12.87 9.60 -8.08
C ALA A 569 12.15 8.38 -8.67
N GLN A 570 12.68 7.18 -8.51
CA GLN A 570 12.04 5.95 -9.01
C GLN A 570 10.87 5.49 -8.12
N SER A 571 10.79 5.97 -6.91
CA SER A 571 9.80 5.54 -5.92
C SER A 571 8.76 6.60 -5.58
N HIS A 572 9.07 7.90 -5.79
CA HIS A 572 8.13 8.97 -5.49
C HIS A 572 6.81 8.76 -6.20
N TRP A 573 5.72 8.89 -5.47
CA TRP A 573 4.34 8.76 -5.92
C TRP A 573 3.90 7.34 -6.30
N GLY A 574 4.80 6.35 -6.21
CA GLY A 574 4.44 4.93 -6.26
C GLY A 574 3.61 4.54 -5.04
N VAL A 575 2.86 3.45 -5.14
CA VAL A 575 1.90 3.03 -4.12
C VAL A 575 2.30 1.69 -3.50
N ARG A 576 2.37 1.65 -2.16
CA ARG A 576 2.67 0.46 -1.36
C ARG A 576 1.47 -0.46 -1.22
N SER A 577 1.70 -1.75 -0.98
CA SER A 577 0.61 -2.67 -0.63
C SER A 577 0.04 -2.41 0.77
N PHE A 578 0.90 -2.08 1.73
CA PHE A 578 0.57 -1.74 3.11
C PHE A 578 1.63 -0.80 3.69
N LEU A 579 1.38 -0.22 4.87
CA LEU A 579 2.17 0.89 5.42
C LEU A 579 3.68 0.62 5.52
N THR A 580 4.08 -0.62 5.69
CA THR A 580 5.50 -1.00 5.84
C THR A 580 6.06 -1.78 4.64
N ASP A 581 5.30 -1.90 3.54
CA ASP A 581 5.79 -2.54 2.31
C ASP A 581 6.70 -1.58 1.53
N THR A 582 7.76 -2.13 0.98
CA THR A 582 8.72 -1.39 0.13
C THR A 582 8.61 -1.77 -1.35
N ARG A 583 7.58 -2.52 -1.72
CA ARG A 583 7.28 -2.90 -3.10
C ARG A 583 6.23 -1.96 -3.70
N LEU A 584 6.51 -1.45 -4.89
CA LEU A 584 5.63 -0.55 -5.62
C LEU A 584 5.17 -1.24 -6.90
N ARG A 585 3.87 -1.55 -6.97
CA ARG A 585 3.29 -2.32 -8.09
C ARG A 585 2.22 -1.51 -8.83
N ILE A 586 2.07 -1.79 -10.12
CA ILE A 586 1.13 -1.06 -10.98
C ILE A 586 -0.33 -1.25 -10.58
N ASP A 587 -0.73 -2.40 -10.04
CA ASP A 587 -2.11 -2.61 -9.55
C ASP A 587 -2.41 -1.82 -8.28
N HIS A 588 -1.39 -1.55 -7.44
CA HIS A 588 -1.56 -0.64 -6.31
C HIS A 588 -1.81 0.79 -6.79
N VAL A 589 -1.06 1.22 -7.82
CA VAL A 589 -1.23 2.52 -8.48
C VAL A 589 -2.59 2.63 -9.13
N GLN A 590 -3.02 1.60 -9.89
CA GLN A 590 -4.34 1.50 -10.50
C GLN A 590 -5.46 1.80 -9.50
N HIS A 591 -5.52 1.02 -8.42
CA HIS A 591 -6.59 1.15 -7.44
C HIS A 591 -6.54 2.48 -6.69
N ALA A 592 -5.34 2.96 -6.31
CA ALA A 592 -5.21 4.25 -5.65
C ALA A 592 -5.70 5.39 -6.57
N LEU A 593 -5.28 5.40 -7.84
CA LEU A 593 -5.62 6.44 -8.81
C LEU A 593 -7.13 6.51 -9.06
N ILE A 594 -7.78 5.37 -9.33
CA ILE A 594 -9.23 5.31 -9.54
C ILE A 594 -9.99 5.72 -8.28
N ALA A 595 -9.56 5.21 -7.11
CA ALA A 595 -10.19 5.53 -5.83
C ALA A 595 -10.12 7.03 -5.52
N LEU A 596 -8.97 7.67 -5.74
CA LEU A 596 -8.80 9.11 -5.50
C LEU A 596 -9.64 9.96 -6.46
N MET A 597 -9.67 9.63 -7.75
CA MET A 597 -10.53 10.32 -8.73
C MET A 597 -12.01 10.22 -8.36
N LYS A 598 -12.49 9.02 -7.99
CA LYS A 598 -13.87 8.82 -7.53
C LYS A 598 -14.16 9.56 -6.22
N THR A 599 -13.23 9.53 -5.27
CA THR A 599 -13.35 10.26 -4.00
C THR A 599 -13.47 11.75 -4.23
N ARG A 600 -12.58 12.31 -5.08
CA ARG A 600 -12.59 13.72 -5.45
C ARG A 600 -13.95 14.15 -6.01
N LYS A 601 -14.48 13.35 -6.95
CA LYS A 601 -15.78 13.57 -7.57
C LYS A 601 -16.91 13.49 -6.56
N VAL A 602 -17.01 12.42 -5.79
CA VAL A 602 -18.18 12.16 -4.95
C VAL A 602 -18.23 13.04 -3.69
N LEU A 603 -17.07 13.46 -3.15
CA LEU A 603 -17.02 14.33 -1.97
C LEU A 603 -17.05 15.83 -2.31
N PHE A 604 -16.48 16.23 -3.44
CA PHE A 604 -16.20 17.63 -3.74
C PHE A 604 -16.68 18.09 -5.12
N GLY A 605 -17.31 17.21 -5.90
CA GLY A 605 -17.76 17.46 -7.26
C GLY A 605 -16.71 17.22 -8.34
N GLU A 606 -17.06 17.46 -9.60
CA GLU A 606 -16.11 17.35 -10.71
C GLU A 606 -14.98 18.37 -10.54
N PRO A 607 -13.74 18.00 -10.90
CA PRO A 607 -12.64 18.97 -10.87
C PRO A 607 -12.93 20.12 -11.84
N GLN A 608 -12.43 21.31 -11.50
CA GLN A 608 -12.37 22.38 -12.49
C GLN A 608 -11.42 21.94 -13.61
N PRO A 609 -11.73 22.19 -14.88
CA PRO A 609 -10.78 21.93 -15.96
C PRO A 609 -9.47 22.66 -15.67
N PHE A 610 -8.34 21.95 -15.78
CA PHE A 610 -7.02 22.55 -15.64
C PHE A 610 -6.71 23.53 -16.79
#